data_0b355c18138fb4ac22eab5bba77b5e3f
#
_entry.id   0b355c18138fb4ac22eab5bba77b5e3f
#
_cell.length_a   1.000
_cell.length_b   1.000
_cell.length_c   1.000
_cell.angle_alpha   90.00
_cell.angle_beta   90.00
_cell.angle_gamma   90.00
#
_symmetry.space_group_name_H-M   'P 1'
#
loop_
_entity.id
_entity.type
_entity.pdbx_description
1 polymer ?
#
loop_
_entity_poly.entity_id
_entity_poly.type
_entity_poly.pdbx_seq_one_letter_code
_entity_poly.pdbx_strand_id
1 'polypeptide(L)'
;MSAELQQTEIGKFPSAWQVDRVDSAFEIQRGKQVSKRNRDGEYQRPFLRTKNVFWNRLELTDLDEMHFSEAEQSRLELRANDLLVCEGGSIGRTALWNNEVEGCLYQNHLHRLRAKGEKAHPQFGVYWLWYAFDVAKLYFGRGNVTTIPNLSQSKLAELPMVLPPLPEQKKIAHILSTVQRAIEAQERIIQTTTELKKALMHKLFTEGLRNEPQKQTEIGPVPESWELLSIGYLFETQLGKMLSQKAKVGDAPKAYLRNKNVQWGRIDTDDLLRMDFNDREAEKFQLRKGDLLVCEGGEVGRAALWDGSIADCYYQKALHRLRPKTDQITNEFMVHWMMFAFLLTNTYGVTGTRTTIAHLPEIKLKPLLVPVPSPDEQAEIVRALETVDQKHAVHQGKLGALRDLFHALLHELMTAKTRVHDVAIN
;
A
#
# COMPACT_ATOMS: atom_id res chain seq x y z
N MET A 1 3.37 33.00 27.87
CA MET A 1 2.36 34.01 27.49
C MET A 1 1.45 33.41 26.45
N SER A 2 0.14 33.32 26.69
CA SER A 2 -0.81 32.85 25.66
C SER A 2 -0.78 33.83 24.49
N ALA A 3 -0.49 33.37 23.29
CA ALA A 3 -0.53 34.21 22.10
C ALA A 3 -1.97 34.76 21.93
N GLU A 4 -2.09 36.08 21.70
CA GLU A 4 -3.37 36.69 21.35
C GLU A 4 -3.91 36.05 20.07
N LEU A 5 -5.18 35.58 20.11
CA LEU A 5 -5.81 34.88 18.98
C LEU A 5 -6.74 35.86 18.23
N GLN A 6 -6.66 35.80 16.91
CA GLN A 6 -7.60 36.47 16.00
C GLN A 6 -8.60 35.47 15.40
N GLN A 7 -9.85 35.90 15.25
CA GLN A 7 -10.86 35.13 14.53
C GLN A 7 -10.76 35.42 13.03
N THR A 8 -10.70 34.39 12.21
CA THR A 8 -10.65 34.49 10.75
C THR A 8 -11.76 33.66 10.12
N GLU A 9 -11.93 33.75 8.80
CA GLU A 9 -12.92 32.96 8.04
C GLU A 9 -12.69 31.44 8.10
N ILE A 10 -11.43 31.00 8.30
CA ILE A 10 -11.02 29.59 8.34
C ILE A 10 -10.67 29.07 9.73
N GLY A 11 -10.89 29.87 10.78
CA GLY A 11 -10.65 29.48 12.17
C GLY A 11 -9.99 30.55 13.03
N LYS A 12 -9.52 30.14 14.22
CA LYS A 12 -8.79 31.00 15.14
C LYS A 12 -7.28 30.78 14.99
N PHE A 13 -6.53 31.86 14.78
CA PHE A 13 -5.08 31.81 14.62
C PHE A 13 -4.39 32.85 15.51
N PRO A 14 -3.11 32.69 15.84
CA PRO A 14 -2.34 33.74 16.52
C PRO A 14 -2.37 35.06 15.76
N SER A 15 -2.45 36.18 16.44
CA SER A 15 -2.47 37.51 15.82
C SER A 15 -1.23 37.79 14.96
N ALA A 16 -0.10 37.12 15.23
CA ALA A 16 1.11 37.21 14.43
C ALA A 16 1.03 36.44 13.07
N TRP A 17 0.02 35.61 12.86
CA TRP A 17 -0.19 34.87 11.61
C TRP A 17 -1.12 35.69 10.71
N GLN A 18 -0.68 35.94 9.48
CA GLN A 18 -1.54 36.57 8.47
C GLN A 18 -2.43 35.53 7.82
N VAL A 19 -3.67 35.89 7.52
CA VAL A 19 -4.55 35.10 6.67
C VAL A 19 -4.79 35.91 5.41
N ASP A 20 -4.42 35.36 4.28
CA ASP A 20 -4.50 36.02 2.98
C ASP A 20 -4.91 34.97 1.91
N ARG A 21 -4.93 35.34 0.66
CA ARG A 21 -5.24 34.46 -0.46
C ARG A 21 -3.96 33.82 -1.01
N VAL A 22 -4.07 32.65 -1.65
CA VAL A 22 -2.92 31.98 -2.30
C VAL A 22 -2.23 32.89 -3.31
N ASP A 23 -2.99 33.68 -4.10
CA ASP A 23 -2.42 34.60 -5.09
C ASP A 23 -1.68 35.80 -4.48
N SER A 24 -1.84 36.08 -3.18
CA SER A 24 -1.04 37.10 -2.50
C SER A 24 0.41 36.64 -2.28
N ALA A 25 0.60 35.33 -2.10
CA ALA A 25 1.89 34.71 -1.78
C ALA A 25 2.56 34.03 -2.99
N PHE A 26 1.77 33.64 -4.00
CA PHE A 26 2.26 32.92 -5.17
C PHE A 26 1.76 33.54 -6.49
N GLU A 27 2.63 33.54 -7.48
CA GLU A 27 2.25 33.70 -8.89
C GLU A 27 1.72 32.38 -9.41
N ILE A 28 0.53 32.37 -10.03
CA ILE A 28 -0.13 31.17 -10.52
C ILE A 28 -0.14 31.16 -12.04
N GLN A 29 0.41 30.11 -12.63
CA GLN A 29 0.46 29.92 -14.09
C GLN A 29 -0.11 28.56 -14.47
N ARG A 30 -1.13 28.53 -15.31
CA ARG A 30 -1.68 27.30 -15.89
C ARG A 30 -0.79 26.77 -17.01
N GLY A 31 -0.65 25.44 -17.13
CA GLY A 31 0.16 24.79 -18.16
C GLY A 31 -0.50 24.77 -19.54
N LYS A 32 0.16 24.10 -20.49
CA LYS A 32 -0.27 24.00 -21.91
C LYS A 32 -1.31 22.90 -22.09
N GLN A 33 -2.32 23.19 -22.93
CA GLN A 33 -3.35 22.21 -23.29
C GLN A 33 -2.76 21.08 -24.13
N VAL A 34 -3.06 19.84 -23.75
CA VAL A 34 -2.70 18.66 -24.56
C VAL A 34 -3.70 18.52 -25.70
N SER A 35 -3.19 18.44 -26.92
CA SER A 35 -3.98 18.21 -28.14
C SER A 35 -3.22 17.30 -29.11
N LYS A 36 -3.93 16.70 -30.06
CA LYS A 36 -3.31 15.87 -31.10
C LYS A 36 -2.23 16.65 -31.86
N ARG A 37 -2.53 17.90 -32.25
CA ARG A 37 -1.58 18.79 -32.94
C ARG A 37 -0.28 19.03 -32.13
N ASN A 38 -0.40 19.16 -30.81
CA ASN A 38 0.76 19.40 -29.95
C ASN A 38 1.62 18.15 -29.76
N ARG A 39 1.03 16.94 -29.91
CA ARG A 39 1.80 15.68 -29.82
C ARG A 39 2.73 15.47 -31.03
N ASP A 40 2.36 15.98 -32.18
CA ASP A 40 3.06 15.77 -33.47
C ASP A 40 3.96 16.97 -33.86
N GLY A 41 4.15 17.96 -33.00
CA GLY A 41 4.95 19.18 -33.30
C GLY A 41 6.44 18.96 -33.18
N GLU A 42 7.23 19.89 -33.79
CA GLU A 42 8.68 19.76 -33.99
C GLU A 42 9.53 19.88 -32.71
N TYR A 43 9.16 20.78 -31.78
CA TYR A 43 9.95 21.04 -30.57
C TYR A 43 9.38 20.24 -29.39
N GLN A 44 9.66 18.94 -29.35
CA GLN A 44 9.22 18.03 -28.30
C GLN A 44 9.96 18.33 -26.98
N ARG A 45 9.20 18.39 -25.89
CA ARG A 45 9.72 18.55 -24.53
C ARG A 45 8.98 17.60 -23.57
N PRO A 46 9.67 17.01 -22.60
CA PRO A 46 9.02 16.25 -21.54
C PRO A 46 8.07 17.15 -20.73
N PHE A 47 6.93 16.62 -20.34
CA PHE A 47 5.98 17.39 -19.54
C PHE A 47 5.28 16.58 -18.49
N LEU A 48 4.98 17.25 -17.39
CA LEU A 48 4.25 16.67 -16.26
C LEU A 48 2.73 16.70 -16.51
N ARG A 49 2.09 15.62 -16.08
CA ARG A 49 0.64 15.45 -16.03
C ARG A 49 0.19 15.25 -14.58
N THR A 50 -1.11 15.28 -14.35
CA THR A 50 -1.68 14.97 -13.02
C THR A 50 -1.29 13.58 -12.49
N LYS A 51 -1.03 12.61 -13.38
CA LYS A 51 -0.52 11.27 -13.00
C LYS A 51 0.86 11.31 -12.34
N ASN A 52 1.65 12.34 -12.64
CA ASN A 52 3.00 12.50 -12.14
C ASN A 52 3.08 13.24 -10.79
N VAL A 53 1.96 13.88 -10.33
CA VAL A 53 1.94 14.71 -9.13
C VAL A 53 1.18 14.01 -8.00
N PHE A 54 1.89 13.74 -6.92
CA PHE A 54 1.36 13.22 -5.66
C PHE A 54 1.58 14.23 -4.54
N TRP A 55 1.11 13.96 -3.33
CA TRP A 55 1.38 14.83 -2.20
C TRP A 55 2.88 14.87 -1.89
N ASN A 56 3.48 16.04 -2.11
CA ASN A 56 4.92 16.34 -1.94
C ASN A 56 5.87 15.33 -2.63
N ARG A 57 5.43 14.67 -3.69
CA ARG A 57 6.23 13.72 -4.47
C ARG A 57 5.88 13.80 -5.95
N LEU A 58 6.90 13.74 -6.79
CA LEU A 58 6.77 13.59 -8.24
C LEU A 58 7.15 12.17 -8.67
N GLU A 59 6.41 11.64 -9.65
CA GLU A 59 6.74 10.40 -10.35
C GLU A 59 7.23 10.76 -11.74
N LEU A 60 8.52 10.53 -12.00
CA LEU A 60 9.21 11.03 -13.19
C LEU A 60 9.67 9.93 -14.16
N THR A 61 9.40 8.66 -13.86
CA THR A 61 9.83 7.51 -14.68
C THR A 61 9.06 7.39 -15.99
N ASP A 62 7.84 7.98 -16.06
CA ASP A 62 6.95 7.92 -17.22
C ASP A 62 6.44 9.33 -17.56
N LEU A 63 7.27 10.11 -18.25
CA LEU A 63 6.92 11.43 -18.78
C LEU A 63 6.48 11.32 -20.22
N ASP A 64 5.37 11.99 -20.55
CA ASP A 64 4.92 12.18 -21.92
C ASP A 64 5.72 13.35 -22.56
N GLU A 65 5.77 13.37 -23.87
CA GLU A 65 6.36 14.49 -24.64
C GLU A 65 5.32 15.17 -25.52
N MET A 66 5.45 16.47 -25.72
CA MET A 66 4.70 17.24 -26.70
C MET A 66 5.47 18.49 -27.14
N HIS A 67 4.99 19.09 -28.23
CA HIS A 67 5.54 20.34 -28.75
C HIS A 67 5.28 21.53 -27.84
N PHE A 68 6.31 22.33 -27.60
CA PHE A 68 6.23 23.66 -26.98
C PHE A 68 7.04 24.67 -27.81
N SER A 69 6.39 25.74 -28.28
CA SER A 69 7.10 26.84 -28.92
C SER A 69 8.09 27.52 -27.96
N GLU A 70 9.07 28.23 -28.46
CA GLU A 70 10.08 28.95 -27.62
C GLU A 70 9.40 29.91 -26.62
N ALA A 71 8.37 30.62 -27.04
CA ALA A 71 7.60 31.52 -26.18
C ALA A 71 6.87 30.72 -25.05
N GLU A 72 6.35 29.54 -25.38
CA GLU A 72 5.71 28.66 -24.38
C GLU A 72 6.72 28.04 -23.44
N GLN A 73 7.91 27.63 -23.94
CA GLN A 73 9.00 27.11 -23.11
C GLN A 73 9.44 28.18 -22.09
N SER A 74 9.67 29.42 -22.51
CA SER A 74 10.04 30.51 -21.62
C SER A 74 8.96 30.83 -20.58
N ARG A 75 7.68 30.87 -21.00
CA ARG A 75 6.55 31.18 -20.11
C ARG A 75 6.26 30.09 -19.09
N LEU A 76 6.39 28.80 -19.50
CA LEU A 76 6.04 27.64 -18.70
C LEU A 76 7.26 26.97 -18.06
N GLU A 77 8.42 27.62 -18.10
CA GLU A 77 9.63 27.17 -17.45
C GLU A 77 9.37 26.86 -15.96
N LEU A 78 9.78 25.66 -15.54
CA LEU A 78 9.82 25.26 -14.15
C LEU A 78 11.18 25.60 -13.54
N ARG A 79 11.16 26.16 -12.34
CA ARG A 79 12.35 26.51 -11.56
C ARG A 79 12.32 25.80 -10.22
N ALA A 80 13.47 25.56 -9.63
CA ALA A 80 13.54 25.00 -8.29
C ALA A 80 12.64 25.80 -7.32
N ASN A 81 11.92 25.10 -6.46
CA ASN A 81 10.92 25.62 -5.53
C ASN A 81 9.58 26.08 -6.17
N ASP A 82 9.32 25.82 -7.44
CA ASP A 82 7.97 25.92 -7.97
C ASP A 82 7.08 24.80 -7.41
N LEU A 83 5.83 25.12 -7.07
CA LEU A 83 4.85 24.13 -6.68
C LEU A 83 4.00 23.76 -7.91
N LEU A 84 3.70 22.48 -8.04
CA LEU A 84 2.78 21.95 -9.07
C LEU A 84 1.51 21.46 -8.40
N VAL A 85 0.37 22.06 -8.75
CA VAL A 85 -0.94 21.78 -8.15
C VAL A 85 -1.88 21.18 -9.18
N CYS A 86 -2.51 20.05 -8.86
CA CYS A 86 -3.49 19.39 -9.74
C CYS A 86 -4.82 20.14 -9.80
N GLU A 87 -5.26 20.49 -11.03
CA GLU A 87 -6.57 21.08 -11.33
C GLU A 87 -7.70 20.05 -11.27
N GLY A 88 -7.43 18.81 -11.68
CA GLY A 88 -8.44 17.75 -11.84
C GLY A 88 -7.90 16.36 -11.51
N GLY A 89 -8.79 15.37 -11.48
CA GLY A 89 -8.47 14.01 -11.06
C GLY A 89 -8.29 13.91 -9.54
N SER A 90 -7.10 14.17 -9.07
CA SER A 90 -6.80 14.30 -7.62
C SER A 90 -6.59 15.77 -7.26
N ILE A 91 -7.68 16.52 -7.21
CA ILE A 91 -7.70 17.98 -7.01
C ILE A 91 -6.89 18.39 -5.80
N GLY A 92 -6.04 19.41 -5.98
CA GLY A 92 -5.23 19.99 -4.94
C GLY A 92 -3.95 19.24 -4.63
N ARG A 93 -3.71 18.03 -5.16
CA ARG A 93 -2.40 17.38 -5.00
C ARG A 93 -1.30 18.33 -5.43
N THR A 94 -0.34 18.51 -4.55
CA THR A 94 0.74 19.49 -4.71
C THR A 94 2.08 18.85 -4.44
N ALA A 95 3.04 19.10 -5.33
CA ALA A 95 4.44 18.71 -5.15
C ALA A 95 5.39 19.88 -5.45
N LEU A 96 6.56 19.83 -4.83
CA LEU A 96 7.64 20.79 -5.08
C LEU A 96 8.48 20.30 -6.26
N TRP A 97 8.87 21.21 -7.13
CA TRP A 97 9.80 20.98 -8.22
C TRP A 97 11.21 21.40 -7.81
N ASN A 98 12.21 20.53 -8.01
CA ASN A 98 13.61 20.80 -7.64
C ASN A 98 14.57 20.64 -8.82
N ASN A 99 14.10 20.93 -10.05
CA ASN A 99 14.85 20.77 -11.29
C ASN A 99 15.30 19.33 -11.58
N GLU A 100 14.45 18.35 -11.28
CA GLU A 100 14.76 16.92 -11.44
C GLU A 100 14.96 16.52 -12.91
N VAL A 101 14.30 17.20 -13.87
CA VAL A 101 14.39 16.93 -15.31
C VAL A 101 14.59 18.23 -16.08
N GLU A 102 15.70 18.35 -16.81
CA GLU A 102 16.01 19.52 -17.61
C GLU A 102 14.99 19.76 -18.73
N GLY A 103 14.54 21.00 -18.88
CA GLY A 103 13.58 21.40 -19.90
C GLY A 103 12.19 20.82 -19.73
N CYS A 104 11.87 20.24 -18.59
CA CYS A 104 10.54 19.71 -18.30
C CYS A 104 9.53 20.85 -18.11
N LEU A 105 8.32 20.65 -18.67
CA LEU A 105 7.21 21.58 -18.62
C LEU A 105 5.98 20.90 -18.00
N TYR A 106 4.78 21.45 -18.18
CA TYR A 106 3.57 20.88 -17.56
C TYR A 106 2.31 21.17 -18.38
N GLN A 107 1.33 20.26 -18.29
CA GLN A 107 0.05 20.36 -18.97
C GLN A 107 -0.95 21.28 -18.26
N ASN A 108 -2.02 21.65 -18.97
CA ASN A 108 -3.06 22.56 -18.50
C ASN A 108 -3.91 22.10 -17.30
N HIS A 109 -3.84 20.82 -16.90
CA HIS A 109 -4.45 20.31 -15.67
C HIS A 109 -3.51 20.41 -14.46
N LEU A 110 -2.41 21.16 -14.62
CA LEU A 110 -1.51 21.56 -13.55
C LEU A 110 -1.38 23.08 -13.52
N HIS A 111 -1.35 23.62 -12.31
CA HIS A 111 -0.98 24.99 -12.03
C HIS A 111 0.42 25.02 -11.41
N ARG A 112 1.32 25.87 -11.96
CA ARG A 112 2.56 26.21 -11.31
C ARG A 112 2.31 27.37 -10.35
N LEU A 113 2.76 27.22 -9.09
CA LEU A 113 2.79 28.29 -8.12
C LEU A 113 4.25 28.66 -7.83
N ARG A 114 4.61 29.92 -8.05
CA ARG A 114 5.94 30.46 -7.75
C ARG A 114 5.84 31.50 -6.65
N ALA A 115 6.64 31.36 -5.58
CA ALA A 115 6.60 32.26 -4.45
C ALA A 115 6.93 33.73 -4.87
N LYS A 116 6.14 34.66 -4.35
CA LYS A 116 6.33 36.11 -4.52
C LYS A 116 7.19 36.67 -3.38
N GLY A 117 8.47 36.86 -3.67
CA GLY A 117 9.42 37.34 -2.65
C GLY A 117 9.52 36.35 -1.47
N GLU A 118 9.58 36.87 -0.26
CA GLU A 118 9.77 36.10 0.98
C GLU A 118 8.46 35.89 1.78
N LYS A 119 7.28 36.05 1.16
CA LYS A 119 6.01 35.89 1.88
C LYS A 119 5.73 34.46 2.29
N ALA A 120 6.00 33.51 1.39
CA ALA A 120 5.76 32.10 1.63
C ALA A 120 6.99 31.25 1.37
N HIS A 121 7.30 30.37 2.30
CA HIS A 121 8.28 29.32 2.10
C HIS A 121 7.64 28.21 1.20
N PRO A 122 8.24 27.86 0.07
CA PRO A 122 7.61 26.92 -0.89
C PRO A 122 7.19 25.60 -0.27
N GLN A 123 8.06 24.95 0.49
CA GLN A 123 7.74 23.67 1.15
C GLN A 123 6.60 23.80 2.18
N PHE A 124 6.48 24.94 2.88
CA PHE A 124 5.32 25.22 3.73
C PHE A 124 4.05 25.34 2.89
N GLY A 125 4.13 25.98 1.72
CA GLY A 125 3.02 26.09 0.77
C GLY A 125 2.49 24.73 0.33
N VAL A 126 3.36 23.75 0.07
CA VAL A 126 2.96 22.35 -0.22
C VAL A 126 2.14 21.76 0.92
N TYR A 127 2.61 21.88 2.16
CA TYR A 127 1.91 21.32 3.33
C TYR A 127 0.63 22.09 3.69
N TRP A 128 0.61 23.41 3.48
CA TRP A 128 -0.62 24.18 3.63
C TRP A 128 -1.69 23.72 2.64
N LEU A 129 -1.36 23.55 1.35
CA LEU A 129 -2.29 23.06 0.35
C LEU A 129 -2.73 21.63 0.63
N TRP A 130 -1.82 20.77 1.09
CA TRP A 130 -2.20 19.43 1.55
C TRP A 130 -3.23 19.48 2.67
N TYR A 131 -2.96 20.28 3.70
CA TYR A 131 -3.91 20.46 4.80
C TYR A 131 -5.25 21.02 4.30
N ALA A 132 -5.22 22.07 3.49
CA ALA A 132 -6.42 22.76 3.01
C ALA A 132 -7.33 21.87 2.16
N PHE A 133 -6.75 21.05 1.28
CA PHE A 133 -7.52 20.17 0.38
C PHE A 133 -7.89 18.83 1.00
N ASP A 134 -6.97 18.20 1.71
CA ASP A 134 -7.15 16.82 2.17
C ASP A 134 -7.71 16.73 3.58
N VAL A 135 -7.22 17.54 4.50
CA VAL A 135 -7.61 17.49 5.92
C VAL A 135 -8.78 18.43 6.22
N ALA A 136 -8.62 19.73 5.96
CA ALA A 136 -9.60 20.74 6.30
C ALA A 136 -10.74 20.88 5.27
N LYS A 137 -10.56 20.32 4.06
CA LYS A 137 -11.54 20.38 2.96
C LYS A 137 -12.03 21.81 2.64
N LEU A 138 -11.18 22.82 2.78
CA LEU A 138 -11.55 24.24 2.63
C LEU A 138 -12.14 24.56 1.26
N TYR A 139 -11.67 23.87 0.21
CA TYR A 139 -12.14 24.06 -1.14
C TYR A 139 -13.56 23.55 -1.39
N PHE A 140 -13.96 22.47 -0.70
CA PHE A 140 -15.22 21.78 -0.98
C PHE A 140 -16.45 22.43 -0.33
N GLY A 141 -16.27 23.48 0.48
CA GLY A 141 -17.32 24.13 1.24
C GLY A 141 -17.93 23.23 2.33
N ARG A 142 -18.90 23.77 3.08
CA ARG A 142 -19.57 23.03 4.17
C ARG A 142 -20.83 22.25 3.68
N GLY A 143 -21.00 22.03 2.38
CA GLY A 143 -22.14 21.33 1.79
C GLY A 143 -21.76 20.00 1.14
N ASN A 144 -22.72 19.05 1.09
CA ASN A 144 -22.59 17.77 0.37
C ASN A 144 -22.53 18.02 -1.16
N VAL A 145 -21.41 18.46 -1.69
CA VAL A 145 -21.20 18.61 -3.12
C VAL A 145 -20.74 17.27 -3.69
N THR A 146 -21.66 16.55 -4.32
CA THR A 146 -21.40 15.23 -4.94
C THR A 146 -20.61 15.31 -6.25
N THR A 147 -20.46 16.50 -6.83
CA THR A 147 -19.71 16.71 -8.08
C THR A 147 -18.60 17.70 -7.82
N ILE A 148 -17.35 17.25 -7.88
CA ILE A 148 -16.16 18.09 -7.65
C ILE A 148 -15.89 18.86 -8.95
N PRO A 149 -16.13 20.19 -9.01
CA PRO A 149 -15.74 20.99 -10.16
C PRO A 149 -14.22 21.09 -10.21
N ASN A 150 -13.65 21.20 -11.42
CA ASN A 150 -12.22 21.44 -11.60
C ASN A 150 -11.74 22.65 -10.79
N LEU A 151 -10.54 22.55 -10.23
CA LEU A 151 -9.86 23.64 -9.52
C LEU A 151 -9.35 24.66 -10.54
N SER A 152 -10.20 25.60 -10.97
CA SER A 152 -9.75 26.67 -11.86
C SER A 152 -8.67 27.54 -11.21
N GLN A 153 -7.87 28.20 -12.05
CA GLN A 153 -6.83 29.12 -11.55
C GLN A 153 -7.39 30.19 -10.61
N SER A 154 -8.57 30.76 -10.92
CA SER A 154 -9.23 31.76 -10.06
C SER A 154 -9.63 31.20 -8.69
N LYS A 155 -10.21 30.00 -8.66
CA LYS A 155 -10.57 29.34 -7.39
C LYS A 155 -9.36 28.98 -6.54
N LEU A 156 -8.25 28.54 -7.17
CA LEU A 156 -6.99 28.33 -6.47
C LEU A 156 -6.42 29.64 -5.95
N ALA A 157 -6.49 30.72 -6.74
CA ALA A 157 -6.01 32.04 -6.36
C ALA A 157 -6.74 32.59 -5.12
N GLU A 158 -8.05 32.38 -5.04
CA GLU A 158 -8.93 32.85 -3.96
C GLU A 158 -8.89 31.98 -2.71
N LEU A 159 -8.26 30.79 -2.75
CA LEU A 159 -8.20 29.91 -1.59
C LEU A 159 -7.51 30.62 -0.42
N PRO A 160 -8.11 30.63 0.78
CA PRO A 160 -7.46 31.20 1.97
C PRO A 160 -6.15 30.47 2.28
N MET A 161 -5.15 31.23 2.67
CA MET A 161 -3.84 30.72 3.08
C MET A 161 -3.39 31.39 4.38
N VAL A 162 -2.98 30.57 5.34
CA VAL A 162 -2.38 31.08 6.58
C VAL A 162 -0.87 31.23 6.36
N LEU A 163 -0.35 32.37 6.78
CA LEU A 163 1.05 32.75 6.63
C LEU A 163 1.65 33.11 8.02
N PRO A 164 2.22 32.12 8.72
CA PRO A 164 3.08 32.36 9.87
C PRO A 164 4.27 33.26 9.49
N PRO A 165 4.97 33.88 10.44
CA PRO A 165 6.27 34.47 10.18
C PRO A 165 7.21 33.48 9.45
N LEU A 166 8.00 33.97 8.50
CA LEU A 166 8.82 33.09 7.62
C LEU A 166 9.73 32.10 8.38
N PRO A 167 10.36 32.50 9.53
CA PRO A 167 11.12 31.52 10.33
C PRO A 167 10.25 30.37 10.86
N GLU A 168 9.00 30.63 11.22
CA GLU A 168 8.06 29.62 11.72
C GLU A 168 7.59 28.71 10.57
N GLN A 169 7.32 29.26 9.37
CA GLN A 169 7.03 28.47 8.17
C GLN A 169 8.16 27.49 7.86
N LYS A 170 9.42 27.93 7.93
CA LYS A 170 10.61 27.08 7.72
C LYS A 170 10.67 25.94 8.74
N LYS A 171 10.40 26.24 10.02
CA LYS A 171 10.38 25.22 11.09
C LYS A 171 9.27 24.20 10.89
N ILE A 172 8.06 24.63 10.57
CA ILE A 172 6.92 23.76 10.27
C ILE A 172 7.26 22.85 9.08
N ALA A 173 7.75 23.43 8.00
CA ALA A 173 8.16 22.70 6.81
C ALA A 173 9.24 21.66 7.12
N HIS A 174 10.24 22.00 7.92
CA HIS A 174 11.31 21.09 8.32
C HIS A 174 10.79 19.89 9.13
N ILE A 175 9.92 20.13 10.13
CA ILE A 175 9.34 19.08 10.97
C ILE A 175 8.54 18.10 10.11
N LEU A 176 7.63 18.60 9.27
CA LEU A 176 6.80 17.76 8.41
C LEU A 176 7.62 17.00 7.36
N SER A 177 8.62 17.66 6.76
CA SER A 177 9.54 16.99 5.81
C SER A 177 10.37 15.91 6.47
N THR A 178 10.74 16.08 7.75
CA THR A 178 11.50 15.05 8.48
C THR A 178 10.67 13.80 8.70
N VAL A 179 9.40 13.94 9.11
CA VAL A 179 8.49 12.81 9.27
C VAL A 179 8.20 12.16 7.91
N GLN A 180 8.00 12.96 6.87
CA GLN A 180 7.74 12.43 5.53
C GLN A 180 8.93 11.62 4.99
N ARG A 181 10.17 12.10 5.14
CA ARG A 181 11.37 11.31 4.79
C ARG A 181 11.46 10.00 5.57
N ALA A 182 11.05 10.00 6.84
CA ALA A 182 10.99 8.76 7.62
C ALA A 182 9.95 7.77 7.06
N ILE A 183 8.76 8.26 6.63
CA ILE A 183 7.73 7.47 5.92
C ILE A 183 8.32 6.85 4.65
N GLU A 184 8.92 7.65 3.79
CA GLU A 184 9.54 7.18 2.53
C GLU A 184 10.65 6.16 2.77
N ALA A 185 11.45 6.34 3.82
CA ALA A 185 12.47 5.36 4.21
C ALA A 185 11.86 4.02 4.64
N GLN A 186 10.76 4.04 5.41
CA GLN A 186 10.04 2.82 5.79
C GLN A 186 9.42 2.12 4.58
N GLU A 187 8.83 2.86 3.65
CA GLU A 187 8.27 2.31 2.41
C GLU A 187 9.35 1.60 1.57
N ARG A 188 10.53 2.19 1.42
CA ARG A 188 11.68 1.54 0.74
C ARG A 188 12.13 0.28 1.46
N ILE A 189 12.23 0.30 2.79
CA ILE A 189 12.62 -0.89 3.58
C ILE A 189 11.59 -2.02 3.39
N ILE A 190 10.29 -1.72 3.43
CA ILE A 190 9.21 -2.68 3.21
C ILE A 190 9.32 -3.30 1.83
N GLN A 191 9.51 -2.49 0.78
CA GLN A 191 9.70 -2.97 -0.58
C GLN A 191 10.92 -3.89 -0.69
N THR A 192 12.09 -3.44 -0.21
CA THR A 192 13.33 -4.23 -0.24
C THR A 192 13.19 -5.54 0.55
N THR A 193 12.51 -5.51 1.69
CA THR A 193 12.27 -6.72 2.49
C THR A 193 11.35 -7.70 1.76
N THR A 194 10.35 -7.20 1.04
CA THR A 194 9.46 -8.02 0.20
C THR A 194 10.23 -8.70 -0.94
N GLU A 195 11.09 -7.96 -1.62
CA GLU A 195 11.94 -8.49 -2.70
C GLU A 195 12.95 -9.52 -2.17
N LEU A 196 13.57 -9.22 -1.02
CA LEU A 196 14.47 -10.14 -0.33
C LEU A 196 13.76 -11.45 0.03
N LYS A 197 12.54 -11.38 0.56
CA LYS A 197 11.75 -12.60 0.87
C LYS A 197 11.54 -13.45 -0.36
N LYS A 198 11.14 -12.85 -1.50
CA LYS A 198 10.93 -13.58 -2.75
C LYS A 198 12.21 -14.27 -3.22
N ALA A 199 13.34 -13.56 -3.23
CA ALA A 199 14.63 -14.11 -3.61
C ALA A 199 15.08 -15.23 -2.66
N LEU A 200 14.91 -15.03 -1.35
CA LEU A 200 15.23 -16.04 -0.34
C LEU A 200 14.35 -17.28 -0.50
N MET A 201 13.06 -17.14 -0.69
CA MET A 201 12.16 -18.28 -0.95
C MET A 201 12.60 -19.05 -2.20
N HIS A 202 12.93 -18.34 -3.29
CA HIS A 202 13.43 -19.00 -4.49
C HIS A 202 14.69 -19.83 -4.19
N LYS A 203 15.67 -19.22 -3.53
CA LYS A 203 16.91 -19.91 -3.16
C LYS A 203 16.65 -21.12 -2.26
N LEU A 204 15.89 -20.93 -1.17
CA LEU A 204 15.65 -21.97 -0.18
C LEU A 204 14.87 -23.18 -0.73
N PHE A 205 13.90 -22.96 -1.63
CA PHE A 205 13.08 -24.03 -2.19
C PHE A 205 13.67 -24.69 -3.43
N THR A 206 14.71 -24.11 -4.05
CA THR A 206 15.39 -24.73 -5.20
C THR A 206 16.80 -25.24 -4.86
N GLU A 207 17.55 -24.55 -3.99
CA GLU A 207 18.94 -24.88 -3.66
C GLU A 207 19.08 -25.50 -2.25
N GLY A 208 18.05 -25.33 -1.39
CA GLY A 208 18.13 -25.74 0.02
C GLY A 208 19.15 -24.93 0.83
N LEU A 209 19.55 -25.48 1.97
CA LEU A 209 20.53 -24.88 2.88
C LEU A 209 21.91 -25.58 2.85
N ARG A 210 21.99 -26.77 2.29
CA ARG A 210 23.16 -27.65 2.40
C ARG A 210 24.17 -27.47 1.27
N ASN A 211 23.87 -26.60 0.30
CA ASN A 211 24.73 -26.35 -0.86
C ASN A 211 25.11 -27.63 -1.64
N GLU A 212 24.18 -28.58 -1.72
CA GLU A 212 24.32 -29.86 -2.39
C GLU A 212 23.93 -29.77 -3.88
N PRO A 213 24.29 -30.78 -4.72
CA PRO A 213 23.82 -30.87 -6.10
C PRO A 213 22.29 -30.89 -6.19
N GLN A 214 21.75 -30.36 -7.29
CA GLN A 214 20.33 -30.35 -7.58
C GLN A 214 19.97 -31.44 -8.57
N LYS A 215 18.79 -32.05 -8.39
CA LYS A 215 18.13 -32.90 -9.36
C LYS A 215 16.98 -32.19 -10.03
N GLN A 216 16.78 -32.42 -11.34
CA GLN A 216 15.62 -31.93 -12.09
C GLN A 216 14.40 -32.78 -11.79
N THR A 217 13.27 -32.14 -11.52
CA THR A 217 12.02 -32.82 -11.20
C THR A 217 10.84 -32.19 -11.92
N GLU A 218 9.64 -32.79 -11.79
CA GLU A 218 8.39 -32.26 -12.35
C GLU A 218 8.00 -30.88 -11.82
N ILE A 219 8.48 -30.52 -10.61
CA ILE A 219 8.21 -29.23 -9.96
C ILE A 219 9.37 -28.23 -10.08
N GLY A 220 10.39 -28.56 -10.87
CA GLY A 220 11.62 -27.81 -11.05
C GLY A 220 12.83 -28.42 -10.33
N PRO A 221 13.96 -27.69 -10.25
CA PRO A 221 15.16 -28.16 -9.57
C PRO A 221 14.95 -28.18 -8.06
N VAL A 222 15.42 -29.25 -7.41
CA VAL A 222 15.44 -29.41 -5.94
C VAL A 222 16.74 -30.08 -5.52
N PRO A 223 17.19 -29.91 -4.26
CA PRO A 223 18.36 -30.60 -3.72
C PRO A 223 18.28 -32.12 -3.87
N GLU A 224 19.43 -32.76 -4.10
CA GLU A 224 19.51 -34.23 -4.35
C GLU A 224 18.91 -35.05 -3.21
N SER A 225 19.14 -34.61 -1.96
CA SER A 225 18.66 -35.29 -0.76
C SER A 225 17.16 -35.18 -0.50
N TRP A 226 16.47 -34.22 -1.15
CA TRP A 226 15.05 -34.00 -0.91
C TRP A 226 14.18 -35.05 -1.60
N GLU A 227 13.22 -35.62 -0.87
CA GLU A 227 12.20 -36.49 -1.43
C GLU A 227 11.05 -35.67 -2.04
N LEU A 228 10.40 -36.24 -3.07
CA LEU A 228 9.17 -35.69 -3.63
C LEU A 228 8.00 -36.57 -3.23
N LEU A 229 7.11 -36.01 -2.40
CA LEU A 229 5.96 -36.74 -1.89
C LEU A 229 4.66 -35.99 -2.22
N SER A 230 3.59 -36.72 -2.47
CA SER A 230 2.31 -36.08 -2.77
C SER A 230 1.63 -35.54 -1.50
N ILE A 231 0.86 -34.45 -1.65
CA ILE A 231 0.06 -33.91 -0.55
C ILE A 231 -0.85 -34.98 0.05
N GLY A 232 -1.44 -35.85 -0.77
CA GLY A 232 -2.31 -36.93 -0.30
C GLY A 232 -1.59 -37.98 0.52
N TYR A 233 -0.28 -38.18 0.31
CA TYR A 233 0.55 -39.05 1.15
C TYR A 233 0.87 -38.37 2.48
N LEU A 234 1.30 -37.11 2.45
CA LEU A 234 1.76 -36.35 3.60
C LEU A 234 0.63 -35.92 4.54
N PHE A 235 -0.55 -35.61 3.98
CA PHE A 235 -1.63 -34.96 4.73
C PHE A 235 -2.95 -35.72 4.67
N GLU A 236 -3.68 -35.71 5.79
CA GLU A 236 -5.12 -35.87 5.79
C GLU A 236 -5.75 -34.58 5.28
N THR A 237 -6.55 -34.67 4.21
CA THR A 237 -7.24 -33.54 3.60
C THR A 237 -8.72 -33.62 3.90
N GLN A 238 -9.34 -32.53 4.32
CA GLN A 238 -10.76 -32.44 4.56
C GLN A 238 -11.33 -31.14 3.98
N LEU A 239 -12.20 -31.27 2.99
CA LEU A 239 -12.97 -30.13 2.48
C LEU A 239 -14.03 -29.71 3.50
N GLY A 240 -14.22 -28.40 3.70
CA GLY A 240 -15.12 -27.85 4.70
C GLY A 240 -16.62 -28.07 4.42
N LYS A 241 -17.46 -27.63 5.33
CA LYS A 241 -18.92 -27.78 5.25
C LYS A 241 -19.52 -26.95 4.13
N MET A 242 -20.42 -27.55 3.34
CA MET A 242 -21.20 -26.83 2.33
C MET A 242 -22.18 -25.87 3.00
N LEU A 243 -22.19 -24.62 2.57
CA LEU A 243 -23.16 -23.63 3.00
C LEU A 243 -24.52 -23.92 2.33
N SER A 244 -25.54 -24.20 3.14
CA SER A 244 -26.92 -24.40 2.70
C SER A 244 -27.86 -23.43 3.42
N GLN A 245 -29.08 -23.24 2.90
CA GLN A 245 -30.10 -22.42 3.56
C GLN A 245 -30.41 -22.95 4.96
N LYS A 246 -30.48 -24.29 5.11
CA LYS A 246 -30.73 -24.95 6.42
C LYS A 246 -29.60 -24.65 7.42
N ALA A 247 -28.35 -24.64 6.97
CA ALA A 247 -27.21 -24.35 7.83
C ALA A 247 -27.14 -22.86 8.29
N LYS A 248 -27.80 -21.94 7.57
CA LYS A 248 -27.87 -20.53 7.95
C LYS A 248 -28.88 -20.22 9.07
N VAL A 249 -29.85 -21.10 9.29
CA VAL A 249 -31.02 -20.86 10.16
C VAL A 249 -31.07 -21.85 11.32
N GLY A 250 -30.00 -22.58 11.62
CA GLY A 250 -29.96 -23.59 12.69
C GLY A 250 -29.89 -22.99 14.09
N ASP A 251 -30.15 -23.83 15.09
CA ASP A 251 -30.33 -23.41 16.50
C ASP A 251 -28.99 -23.21 17.26
N ALA A 252 -27.86 -23.68 16.74
CA ALA A 252 -26.55 -23.61 17.38
C ALA A 252 -25.47 -23.02 16.41
N PRO A 253 -25.57 -21.74 16.02
CA PRO A 253 -24.68 -21.14 15.06
C PRO A 253 -23.24 -20.98 15.60
N LYS A 254 -22.27 -21.60 14.91
CA LYS A 254 -20.82 -21.55 15.20
C LYS A 254 -20.09 -20.65 14.23
N ALA A 255 -19.02 -20.00 14.68
CA ALA A 255 -18.16 -19.18 13.83
C ALA A 255 -17.43 -20.04 12.78
N TYR A 256 -17.33 -19.55 11.55
CA TYR A 256 -16.62 -20.28 10.52
C TYR A 256 -15.80 -19.39 9.57
N LEU A 257 -14.70 -19.94 9.08
CA LEU A 257 -13.81 -19.32 8.12
C LEU A 257 -14.26 -19.56 6.67
N ARG A 258 -14.08 -18.55 5.85
CA ARG A 258 -14.30 -18.52 4.38
C ARG A 258 -12.98 -18.22 3.67
N ASN A 259 -12.94 -18.34 2.34
CA ASN A 259 -11.77 -17.92 1.53
C ASN A 259 -11.29 -16.51 1.90
N LYS A 260 -12.21 -15.57 2.11
CA LYS A 260 -11.90 -14.19 2.48
C LYS A 260 -11.05 -14.09 3.74
N ASN A 261 -11.26 -15.00 4.68
CA ASN A 261 -10.56 -15.00 5.97
C ASN A 261 -9.14 -15.56 5.88
N VAL A 262 -8.85 -16.44 4.92
CA VAL A 262 -7.51 -17.01 4.71
C VAL A 262 -6.73 -16.10 3.77
N GLN A 263 -5.67 -15.51 4.26
CA GLN A 263 -4.69 -14.73 3.50
C GLN A 263 -3.37 -15.51 3.43
N TRP A 264 -2.40 -15.10 2.59
CA TRP A 264 -1.10 -15.75 2.54
C TRP A 264 -0.39 -15.67 3.91
N GLY A 265 -0.21 -16.82 4.57
CA GLY A 265 0.44 -16.94 5.87
C GLY A 265 -0.33 -16.35 7.06
N ARG A 266 -1.56 -15.85 6.87
CA ARG A 266 -2.35 -15.18 7.92
C ARG A 266 -3.84 -15.47 7.79
N ILE A 267 -4.51 -15.64 8.92
CA ILE A 267 -5.97 -15.72 8.99
C ILE A 267 -6.52 -14.41 9.56
N ASP A 268 -7.51 -13.85 8.89
CA ASP A 268 -8.24 -12.66 9.29
C ASP A 268 -9.55 -13.07 9.96
N THR A 269 -9.71 -12.73 11.22
CA THR A 269 -10.87 -13.10 12.03
C THR A 269 -11.85 -11.95 12.30
N ASP A 270 -11.61 -10.75 11.70
CA ASP A 270 -12.43 -9.56 11.98
C ASP A 270 -13.86 -9.67 11.42
N ASP A 271 -14.07 -10.49 10.38
CA ASP A 271 -15.38 -10.66 9.70
C ASP A 271 -15.73 -12.15 9.60
N LEU A 272 -16.11 -12.76 10.71
CA LEU A 272 -16.57 -14.13 10.76
C LEU A 272 -18.11 -14.21 10.65
N LEU A 273 -18.57 -15.10 9.79
CA LEU A 273 -19.98 -15.48 9.75
C LEU A 273 -20.25 -16.68 10.64
N ARG A 274 -21.53 -16.95 10.88
CA ARG A 274 -21.96 -18.09 11.67
C ARG A 274 -22.90 -18.99 10.86
N MET A 275 -22.79 -20.30 11.05
CA MET A 275 -23.72 -21.28 10.55
C MET A 275 -23.84 -22.45 11.53
N ASP A 276 -24.86 -23.23 11.38
CA ASP A 276 -25.11 -24.39 12.23
C ASP A 276 -24.20 -25.57 11.90
N PHE A 277 -23.77 -26.29 12.93
CA PHE A 277 -23.01 -27.54 12.84
C PHE A 277 -23.61 -28.53 13.82
N ASN A 278 -24.15 -29.66 13.31
CA ASN A 278 -24.55 -30.76 14.19
C ASN A 278 -23.33 -31.45 14.81
N ASP A 279 -23.52 -32.33 15.79
CA ASP A 279 -22.43 -32.94 16.57
C ASP A 279 -21.39 -33.66 15.66
N ARG A 280 -21.84 -34.41 14.64
CA ARG A 280 -20.93 -35.08 13.69
C ARG A 280 -20.14 -34.09 12.83
N GLU A 281 -20.81 -33.02 12.41
CA GLU A 281 -20.18 -31.95 11.64
C GLU A 281 -19.21 -31.14 12.51
N ALA A 282 -19.58 -30.92 13.78
CA ALA A 282 -18.71 -30.26 14.74
C ALA A 282 -17.41 -31.06 14.93
N GLU A 283 -17.50 -32.36 15.19
CA GLU A 283 -16.31 -33.22 15.27
C GLU A 283 -15.45 -33.18 13.99
N LYS A 284 -16.08 -33.22 12.82
CA LYS A 284 -15.43 -33.29 11.51
C LYS A 284 -14.76 -31.98 11.11
N PHE A 285 -15.41 -30.82 11.35
CA PHE A 285 -15.02 -29.52 10.79
C PHE A 285 -14.45 -28.56 11.83
N GLN A 286 -14.32 -28.95 13.08
CA GLN A 286 -13.68 -28.14 14.11
C GLN A 286 -12.20 -27.93 13.78
N LEU A 287 -11.77 -26.70 13.85
CA LEU A 287 -10.36 -26.31 13.69
C LEU A 287 -9.59 -26.50 15.00
N ARG A 288 -8.35 -26.94 14.87
CA ARG A 288 -7.37 -27.07 15.95
C ARG A 288 -6.17 -26.18 15.63
N LYS A 289 -5.56 -25.63 16.66
CA LYS A 289 -4.32 -24.87 16.48
C LYS A 289 -3.32 -25.68 15.66
N GLY A 290 -2.71 -25.05 14.66
CA GLY A 290 -1.78 -25.67 13.74
C GLY A 290 -2.44 -26.29 12.49
N ASP A 291 -3.78 -26.36 12.38
CA ASP A 291 -4.41 -26.79 11.13
C ASP A 291 -4.00 -25.88 9.97
N LEU A 292 -3.57 -26.46 8.87
CA LEU A 292 -3.29 -25.75 7.63
C LEU A 292 -4.56 -25.62 6.81
N LEU A 293 -4.96 -24.40 6.48
CA LEU A 293 -6.09 -24.10 5.61
C LEU A 293 -5.60 -23.67 4.23
N VAL A 294 -6.19 -24.27 3.19
CA VAL A 294 -5.87 -24.01 1.79
C VAL A 294 -7.13 -23.64 1.02
N CYS A 295 -7.09 -22.51 0.29
CA CYS A 295 -8.21 -22.06 -0.53
C CYS A 295 -8.41 -22.96 -1.76
N GLU A 296 -9.64 -23.50 -1.93
CA GLU A 296 -10.06 -24.26 -3.10
C GLU A 296 -10.30 -23.35 -4.32
N GLY A 297 -10.77 -22.14 -4.10
CA GLY A 297 -11.15 -21.20 -5.15
C GLY A 297 -10.91 -19.74 -4.76
N GLY A 298 -11.19 -18.84 -5.70
CA GLY A 298 -10.78 -17.45 -5.59
C GLY A 298 -9.30 -17.30 -5.90
N GLU A 299 -8.46 -17.08 -4.92
CA GLU A 299 -7.00 -17.20 -5.04
C GLU A 299 -6.59 -18.61 -4.65
N VAL A 300 -6.50 -19.47 -5.65
CA VAL A 300 -6.26 -20.93 -5.50
C VAL A 300 -4.92 -21.20 -4.84
N GLY A 301 -4.91 -22.13 -3.88
CA GLY A 301 -3.69 -22.52 -3.15
C GLY A 301 -3.28 -21.56 -2.04
N ARG A 302 -3.95 -20.42 -1.88
CA ARG A 302 -3.68 -19.49 -0.77
C ARG A 302 -3.86 -20.22 0.55
N ALA A 303 -2.83 -20.16 1.41
CA ALA A 303 -2.72 -21.00 2.59
C ALA A 303 -2.29 -20.22 3.83
N ALA A 304 -2.80 -20.64 4.99
CA ALA A 304 -2.40 -20.13 6.30
C ALA A 304 -2.65 -21.16 7.41
N LEU A 305 -1.94 -21.00 8.52
CA LEU A 305 -2.14 -21.79 9.73
C LEU A 305 -3.23 -21.18 10.60
N TRP A 306 -4.07 -22.04 11.15
CA TRP A 306 -4.99 -21.65 12.22
C TRP A 306 -4.24 -21.54 13.54
N ASP A 307 -4.25 -20.37 14.13
CA ASP A 307 -3.53 -20.07 15.39
C ASP A 307 -4.29 -20.47 16.65
N GLY A 308 -5.57 -20.86 16.52
CA GLY A 308 -6.43 -21.20 17.65
C GLY A 308 -7.02 -19.99 18.38
N SER A 309 -6.96 -18.79 17.78
CA SER A 309 -7.39 -17.53 18.41
C SER A 309 -8.86 -17.49 18.81
N ILE A 310 -9.71 -18.29 18.16
CA ILE A 310 -11.12 -18.41 18.48
C ILE A 310 -11.47 -19.87 18.79
N ALA A 311 -11.98 -20.10 19.98
CA ALA A 311 -12.52 -21.40 20.36
C ALA A 311 -13.76 -21.75 19.51
N ASP A 312 -13.99 -23.03 19.26
CA ASP A 312 -15.12 -23.50 18.46
C ASP A 312 -15.25 -22.82 17.09
N CYS A 313 -14.13 -22.68 16.37
CA CYS A 313 -14.10 -22.18 15.01
C CYS A 313 -14.10 -23.33 14.00
N TYR A 314 -14.78 -23.11 12.88
CA TYR A 314 -15.03 -24.08 11.81
C TYR A 314 -14.65 -23.49 10.44
N TYR A 315 -14.90 -24.19 9.34
CA TYR A 315 -14.61 -23.70 7.99
C TYR A 315 -15.59 -24.27 6.95
N GLN A 316 -15.82 -23.46 5.91
CA GLN A 316 -16.74 -23.80 4.82
C GLN A 316 -16.05 -24.51 3.65
N LYS A 317 -16.84 -25.09 2.76
CA LYS A 317 -16.42 -25.87 1.58
C LYS A 317 -15.41 -25.17 0.64
N ALA A 318 -15.24 -23.87 0.71
CA ALA A 318 -14.23 -23.19 -0.10
C ALA A 318 -12.79 -23.34 0.44
N LEU A 319 -12.63 -24.10 1.53
CA LEU A 319 -11.35 -24.34 2.20
C LEU A 319 -11.12 -25.84 2.39
N HIS A 320 -9.89 -26.28 2.11
CA HIS A 320 -9.36 -27.55 2.57
C HIS A 320 -8.63 -27.36 3.89
N ARG A 321 -8.80 -28.26 4.83
CA ARG A 321 -7.96 -28.41 6.01
C ARG A 321 -6.98 -29.56 5.78
N LEU A 322 -5.70 -29.31 6.03
CA LEU A 322 -4.62 -30.29 5.96
C LEU A 322 -4.05 -30.54 7.35
N ARG A 323 -3.91 -31.82 7.74
CA ARG A 323 -3.23 -32.29 8.95
C ARG A 323 -2.16 -33.27 8.57
N PRO A 324 -0.89 -33.15 9.06
CA PRO A 324 0.15 -34.13 8.77
C PRO A 324 -0.27 -35.54 9.21
N LYS A 325 0.02 -36.54 8.36
CA LYS A 325 -0.11 -37.97 8.67
C LYS A 325 1.19 -38.57 9.18
N THR A 326 2.30 -37.89 8.89
CA THR A 326 3.64 -38.35 9.17
C THR A 326 4.45 -37.21 9.79
N ASP A 327 5.56 -37.53 10.43
CA ASP A 327 6.50 -36.53 10.98
C ASP A 327 7.49 -36.01 9.92
N GLN A 328 7.31 -36.39 8.65
CA GLN A 328 8.18 -35.97 7.55
C GLN A 328 7.98 -34.52 7.12
N ILE A 329 6.84 -33.93 7.41
CA ILE A 329 6.44 -32.58 6.97
C ILE A 329 5.84 -31.78 8.11
N THR A 330 6.20 -30.50 8.20
CA THR A 330 5.57 -29.56 9.13
C THR A 330 4.59 -28.63 8.39
N ASN A 331 3.54 -28.22 9.07
CA ASN A 331 2.56 -27.30 8.51
C ASN A 331 3.17 -25.92 8.24
N GLU A 332 4.12 -25.48 9.06
CA GLU A 332 4.87 -24.24 8.92
C GLU A 332 5.67 -24.22 7.62
N PHE A 333 6.42 -25.30 7.32
CA PHE A 333 7.12 -25.42 6.04
C PHE A 333 6.14 -25.43 4.87
N MET A 334 5.03 -26.18 4.99
CA MET A 334 4.04 -26.30 3.94
C MET A 334 3.37 -24.96 3.59
N VAL A 335 3.11 -24.06 4.54
CA VAL A 335 2.59 -22.70 4.25
C VAL A 335 3.53 -21.95 3.32
N HIS A 336 4.83 -21.97 3.61
CA HIS A 336 5.83 -21.28 2.79
C HIS A 336 5.99 -21.94 1.43
N TRP A 337 5.96 -23.28 1.37
CA TRP A 337 5.97 -24.00 0.10
C TRP A 337 4.75 -23.64 -0.76
N MET A 338 3.54 -23.62 -0.21
CA MET A 338 2.33 -23.23 -0.94
C MET A 338 2.46 -21.79 -1.49
N MET A 339 2.98 -20.87 -0.70
CA MET A 339 3.23 -19.50 -1.17
C MET A 339 4.24 -19.47 -2.33
N PHE A 340 5.32 -20.22 -2.25
CA PHE A 340 6.31 -20.32 -3.31
C PHE A 340 5.71 -20.93 -4.57
N ALA A 341 5.05 -22.09 -4.46
CA ALA A 341 4.55 -22.86 -5.58
C ALA A 341 3.38 -22.22 -6.32
N PHE A 342 2.47 -21.54 -5.62
CA PHE A 342 1.27 -20.95 -6.22
C PHE A 342 1.43 -19.45 -6.52
N LEU A 343 2.03 -18.69 -5.62
CA LEU A 343 2.10 -17.22 -5.75
C LEU A 343 3.33 -16.77 -6.55
N LEU A 344 4.51 -17.38 -6.31
CA LEU A 344 5.76 -16.89 -6.88
C LEU A 344 6.13 -17.55 -8.20
N THR A 345 5.96 -18.87 -8.32
CA THR A 345 6.48 -19.64 -9.45
C THR A 345 5.41 -20.26 -10.33
N ASN A 346 4.15 -20.34 -9.86
CA ASN A 346 3.09 -21.10 -10.54
C ASN A 346 3.51 -22.54 -10.90
N THR A 347 4.24 -23.17 -10.00
CA THR A 347 4.83 -24.53 -10.18
C THR A 347 3.83 -25.55 -10.70
N TYR A 348 2.58 -25.48 -10.24
CA TYR A 348 1.56 -26.44 -10.61
C TYR A 348 0.71 -26.03 -11.84
N GLY A 349 1.00 -24.91 -12.49
CA GLY A 349 0.27 -24.45 -13.69
C GLY A 349 -1.22 -24.17 -13.46
N VAL A 350 -1.65 -23.96 -12.23
CA VAL A 350 -3.08 -23.83 -11.86
C VAL A 350 -3.63 -22.45 -12.16
N THR A 351 -2.78 -21.44 -12.35
CA THR A 351 -3.17 -20.09 -12.75
C THR A 351 -3.40 -20.06 -14.27
N GLY A 352 -4.46 -20.73 -14.73
CA GLY A 352 -4.87 -20.73 -16.13
C GLY A 352 -5.45 -19.38 -16.55
N THR A 353 -5.36 -19.12 -17.86
CA THR A 353 -5.87 -17.95 -18.59
C THR A 353 -7.17 -17.37 -18.05
N ARG A 354 -7.29 -16.06 -18.13
CA ARG A 354 -8.29 -15.10 -17.60
C ARG A 354 -9.80 -15.44 -17.74
N THR A 355 -10.19 -16.60 -18.21
CA THR A 355 -11.60 -16.92 -18.54
C THR A 355 -12.22 -18.06 -17.72
N THR A 356 -11.45 -18.77 -16.88
CA THR A 356 -12.00 -19.86 -16.07
C THR A 356 -11.66 -19.63 -14.60
N ILE A 357 -12.68 -19.58 -13.73
CA ILE A 357 -12.47 -19.53 -12.28
C ILE A 357 -11.69 -20.79 -11.92
N ALA A 358 -10.43 -20.63 -11.55
CA ALA A 358 -9.58 -21.73 -11.15
C ALA A 358 -10.11 -22.36 -9.86
N HIS A 359 -10.26 -23.66 -9.82
CA HIS A 359 -10.63 -24.44 -8.64
C HIS A 359 -9.58 -25.51 -8.36
N LEU A 360 -9.31 -25.75 -7.08
CA LEU A 360 -8.41 -26.78 -6.58
C LEU A 360 -9.21 -27.84 -5.78
N PRO A 361 -10.05 -28.66 -6.43
CA PRO A 361 -10.75 -29.72 -5.74
C PRO A 361 -9.76 -30.75 -5.19
N GLU A 362 -10.18 -31.52 -4.20
CA GLU A 362 -9.34 -32.49 -3.49
C GLU A 362 -8.62 -33.46 -4.45
N ILE A 363 -9.29 -33.88 -5.52
CA ILE A 363 -8.71 -34.75 -6.55
C ILE A 363 -7.52 -34.13 -7.27
N LYS A 364 -7.44 -32.81 -7.37
CA LYS A 364 -6.30 -32.07 -7.93
C LYS A 364 -5.28 -31.69 -6.86
N LEU A 365 -5.71 -31.45 -5.63
CA LEU A 365 -4.84 -31.09 -4.51
C LEU A 365 -3.95 -32.27 -4.08
N LYS A 366 -4.54 -33.46 -3.89
CA LYS A 366 -3.82 -34.63 -3.38
C LYS A 366 -2.61 -35.10 -4.21
N PRO A 367 -2.65 -35.08 -5.54
CA PRO A 367 -1.51 -35.51 -6.37
C PRO A 367 -0.35 -34.49 -6.41
N LEU A 368 -0.54 -33.24 -5.97
CA LEU A 368 0.51 -32.23 -6.02
C LEU A 368 1.74 -32.67 -5.24
N LEU A 369 2.90 -32.60 -5.89
CA LEU A 369 4.18 -33.00 -5.30
C LEU A 369 4.75 -31.88 -4.44
N VAL A 370 5.30 -32.24 -3.31
CA VAL A 370 5.95 -31.35 -2.34
C VAL A 370 7.38 -31.84 -2.15
N PRO A 371 8.39 -30.95 -2.22
CA PRO A 371 9.75 -31.32 -1.87
C PRO A 371 9.85 -31.37 -0.36
N VAL A 372 10.40 -32.46 0.15
CA VAL A 372 10.47 -32.76 1.60
C VAL A 372 11.92 -32.83 2.05
N PRO A 373 12.46 -31.72 2.62
CA PRO A 373 13.76 -31.73 3.33
C PRO A 373 13.71 -32.55 4.61
N SER A 374 14.87 -32.77 5.22
CA SER A 374 14.91 -33.29 6.60
C SER A 374 14.16 -32.35 7.56
N PRO A 375 13.58 -32.85 8.67
CA PRO A 375 12.86 -32.01 9.64
C PRO A 375 13.70 -30.83 10.18
N ASP A 376 15.00 -31.04 10.40
CA ASP A 376 15.91 -29.97 10.83
C ASP A 376 16.04 -28.87 9.79
N GLU A 377 16.19 -29.24 8.52
CA GLU A 377 16.28 -28.27 7.41
C GLU A 377 14.96 -27.52 7.19
N GLN A 378 13.82 -28.21 7.31
CA GLN A 378 12.50 -27.53 7.31
C GLN A 378 12.42 -26.45 8.38
N ALA A 379 12.82 -26.79 9.61
CA ALA A 379 12.81 -25.84 10.73
C ALA A 379 13.76 -24.65 10.51
N GLU A 380 14.92 -24.87 9.88
CA GLU A 380 15.87 -23.80 9.55
C GLU A 380 15.31 -22.89 8.44
N ILE A 381 14.71 -23.46 7.38
CA ILE A 381 14.03 -22.72 6.30
C ILE A 381 12.90 -21.85 6.86
N VAL A 382 12.03 -22.44 7.68
CA VAL A 382 10.92 -21.74 8.34
C VAL A 382 11.43 -20.57 9.16
N ARG A 383 12.42 -20.79 10.04
CA ARG A 383 13.02 -19.72 10.86
C ARG A 383 13.59 -18.57 10.04
N ALA A 384 14.26 -18.88 8.93
CA ALA A 384 14.82 -17.86 8.04
C ALA A 384 13.71 -16.99 7.43
N LEU A 385 12.62 -17.60 6.93
CA LEU A 385 11.50 -16.89 6.31
C LEU A 385 10.67 -16.11 7.34
N GLU A 386 10.39 -16.70 8.50
CA GLU A 386 9.68 -16.01 9.59
C GLU A 386 10.45 -14.80 10.13
N THR A 387 11.79 -14.87 10.17
CA THR A 387 12.62 -13.73 10.56
C THR A 387 12.41 -12.55 9.61
N VAL A 388 12.28 -12.80 8.32
CA VAL A 388 11.99 -11.76 7.32
C VAL A 388 10.56 -11.23 7.49
N ASP A 389 9.58 -12.12 7.74
CA ASP A 389 8.20 -11.73 7.98
C ASP A 389 8.03 -10.86 9.22
N GLN A 390 8.72 -11.19 10.31
CA GLN A 390 8.74 -10.38 11.53
C GLN A 390 9.29 -8.98 11.28
N LYS A 391 10.43 -8.88 10.57
CA LYS A 391 10.99 -7.58 10.19
C LYS A 391 10.03 -6.77 9.34
N HIS A 392 9.42 -7.41 8.33
CA HIS A 392 8.42 -6.77 7.48
C HIS A 392 7.23 -6.23 8.29
N ALA A 393 6.67 -7.02 9.21
CA ALA A 393 5.57 -6.61 10.07
C ALA A 393 5.95 -5.43 11.00
N VAL A 394 7.15 -5.44 11.57
CA VAL A 394 7.66 -4.32 12.40
C VAL A 394 7.74 -3.03 11.59
N HIS A 395 8.26 -3.10 10.35
CA HIS A 395 8.36 -1.92 9.49
C HIS A 395 7.00 -1.42 9.01
N GLN A 396 6.02 -2.32 8.76
CA GLN A 396 4.64 -1.93 8.48
C GLN A 396 3.99 -1.21 9.66
N GLY A 397 4.17 -1.70 10.89
CA GLY A 397 3.69 -1.04 12.10
C GLY A 397 4.30 0.36 12.29
N LYS A 398 5.62 0.49 12.06
CA LYS A 398 6.31 1.80 12.10
C LYS A 398 5.77 2.76 11.04
N LEU A 399 5.52 2.26 9.82
CA LEU A 399 4.95 3.06 8.74
C LEU A 399 3.56 3.60 9.11
N GLY A 400 2.70 2.75 9.69
CA GLY A 400 1.39 3.16 10.20
C GLY A 400 1.51 4.28 11.23
N ALA A 401 2.33 4.08 12.27
CA ALA A 401 2.53 5.07 13.33
C ALA A 401 3.11 6.41 12.81
N LEU A 402 4.03 6.36 11.82
CA LEU A 402 4.57 7.57 11.21
C LEU A 402 3.54 8.33 10.37
N ARG A 403 2.64 7.63 9.68
CA ARG A 403 1.54 8.25 8.93
C ARG A 403 0.54 8.92 9.88
N ASP A 404 0.18 8.28 10.97
CA ASP A 404 -0.69 8.85 11.99
C ASP A 404 -0.04 10.09 12.62
N LEU A 405 1.25 10.02 12.95
CA LEU A 405 2.02 11.16 13.46
C LEU A 405 2.05 12.30 12.44
N PHE A 406 2.28 12.01 11.16
CA PHE A 406 2.29 13.03 10.11
C PHE A 406 0.95 13.76 10.02
N HIS A 407 -0.17 13.02 10.00
CA HIS A 407 -1.51 13.61 9.94
C HIS A 407 -1.83 14.46 11.18
N ALA A 408 -1.46 13.97 12.36
CA ALA A 408 -1.63 14.73 13.61
C ALA A 408 -0.81 16.04 13.58
N LEU A 409 0.48 15.95 13.23
CA LEU A 409 1.36 17.13 13.13
C LEU A 409 0.89 18.11 12.06
N LEU A 410 0.46 17.62 10.90
CA LEU A 410 -0.08 18.46 9.83
C LEU A 410 -1.27 19.28 10.34
N HIS A 411 -2.22 18.63 11.02
CA HIS A 411 -3.35 19.34 11.63
C HIS A 411 -2.92 20.32 12.72
N GLU A 412 -2.11 19.89 13.68
CA GLU A 412 -1.70 20.70 14.83
C GLU A 412 -0.91 21.95 14.42
N LEU A 413 0.04 21.78 13.48
CA LEU A 413 0.92 22.85 13.03
C LEU A 413 0.20 23.82 12.09
N MET A 414 -0.69 23.34 11.21
CA MET A 414 -1.43 24.20 10.29
C MET A 414 -2.56 24.97 10.97
N THR A 415 -3.04 24.50 12.13
CA THR A 415 -4.05 25.20 12.95
C THR A 415 -3.45 26.01 14.10
N ALA A 416 -2.13 26.08 14.22
CA ALA A 416 -1.41 26.72 15.32
C ALA A 416 -1.78 26.20 16.73
N LYS A 417 -2.35 25.01 16.84
CA LYS A 417 -2.58 24.34 18.12
C LYS A 417 -1.26 24.02 18.81
N THR A 418 -0.26 23.64 18.02
CA THR A 418 1.12 23.48 18.47
C THR A 418 2.00 24.51 17.78
N ARG A 419 2.80 25.24 18.56
CA ARG A 419 3.74 26.28 18.08
C ARG A 419 5.17 25.74 18.08
N VAL A 420 5.96 26.20 17.10
CA VAL A 420 7.33 25.70 16.88
C VAL A 420 8.41 26.77 17.03
N HIS A 421 8.06 27.93 17.63
CA HIS A 421 9.00 29.06 17.80
C HIS A 421 10.23 28.67 18.65
N ASP A 422 10.07 27.77 19.63
CA ASP A 422 11.14 27.32 20.53
C ASP A 422 11.90 26.09 20.03
N VAL A 423 11.49 25.52 18.89
CA VAL A 423 12.17 24.36 18.30
C VAL A 423 13.45 24.82 17.62
N ALA A 424 14.61 24.35 18.10
CA ALA A 424 15.87 24.53 17.40
C ALA A 424 15.90 23.63 16.15
N ILE A 425 16.23 24.20 15.00
CA ILE A 425 16.53 23.45 13.78
C ILE A 425 18.05 23.41 13.68
N ASN A 426 18.64 22.21 13.79
CA ASN A 426 20.08 21.99 13.53
C ASN A 426 20.35 21.87 12.04
#